data_8c827d69dfa07f1d748ac321aad0b371
#
_entry.id   8c827d69dfa07f1d748ac321aad0b371
#
_cell.length_a   1.000
_cell.length_b   1.000
_cell.length_c   1.000
_cell.angle_alpha   90.00
_cell.angle_beta   90.00
_cell.angle_gamma   90.00
#
_symmetry.space_group_name_H-M   'P 1'
#
loop_
_entity.id
_entity.type
_entity.pdbx_description
1 polymer ?
#
loop_
_entity_poly.entity_id
_entity_poly.type
_entity_poly.pdbx_seq_one_letter_code
_entity_poly.pdbx_strand_id
1 'polypeptide(L)'
;MSGVMSPRPNLGPKPHLGYTQSPIDRAAERRLDAAWLGACLKEPRTQTYVIGGEMIVLKKRDSLHDPAFTLDEAQALAPSTEAVFLGLMDGAGRFGTGISQASAEALKQRNDLFVIDLRSIAIQGLVAPEHLPPLAEAKAMLHWHARHRFCSNCGAKTDLVDAGWKRACPACKVEHFPRTDPVAIMLAVRGDRGLLGRSGRFAATMWSCLAGFVEPGEALEDAVRRETLEEAGIKCGRVKYLYSQPWPFPMSLMNGCLAEALNDDIKMDANELVDCRWFTKNECAAMLMRQHPDGLTCPPPVAIAHHIIRTWVESDGELF
;
A
#
# COMPACT_ATOMS: atom_id res chain seq x y z
N MET A 1 -0.60 46.23 1.96
CA MET A 1 -1.70 45.75 1.12
C MET A 1 -2.10 44.40 1.69
N SER A 2 -3.25 44.34 2.37
CA SER A 2 -3.82 43.11 2.91
C SER A 2 -4.32 42.26 1.76
N GLY A 3 -3.56 41.23 1.40
CA GLY A 3 -4.01 40.24 0.41
C GLY A 3 -5.26 39.54 0.92
N VAL A 4 -6.36 39.72 0.22
CA VAL A 4 -7.60 38.93 0.42
C VAL A 4 -7.22 37.49 0.14
N MET A 5 -7.11 36.68 1.20
CA MET A 5 -6.96 35.22 1.06
C MET A 5 -8.19 34.69 0.31
N SER A 6 -7.96 34.08 -0.84
CA SER A 6 -9.04 33.37 -1.55
C SER A 6 -9.65 32.31 -0.61
N PRO A 7 -10.99 32.15 -0.63
CA PRO A 7 -11.64 31.16 0.23
C PRO A 7 -11.08 29.78 -0.05
N ARG A 8 -10.86 28.98 1.03
CA ARG A 8 -10.35 27.61 0.92
C ARG A 8 -11.30 26.77 0.06
N PRO A 9 -10.75 25.93 -0.83
CA PRO A 9 -11.57 24.98 -1.55
C PRO A 9 -12.20 23.99 -0.57
N ASN A 10 -13.51 23.84 -0.62
CA ASN A 10 -14.21 22.82 0.18
C ASN A 10 -14.04 21.45 -0.51
N LEU A 11 -13.09 20.66 -0.02
CA LEU A 11 -12.79 19.31 -0.53
C LEU A 11 -13.68 18.22 0.09
N GLY A 12 -14.69 18.59 0.87
CA GLY A 12 -15.55 17.64 1.58
C GLY A 12 -14.80 16.89 2.72
N PRO A 13 -15.40 15.82 3.30
CA PRO A 13 -14.78 15.05 4.39
C PRO A 13 -13.47 14.40 3.93
N LYS A 14 -12.51 14.24 4.87
CA LYS A 14 -11.25 13.54 4.56
C LYS A 14 -11.52 12.06 4.31
N PRO A 15 -11.13 11.50 3.15
CA PRO A 15 -11.26 10.08 2.89
C PRO A 15 -10.33 9.29 3.78
N HIS A 16 -10.63 8.01 3.98
CA HIS A 16 -9.77 7.10 4.70
C HIS A 16 -8.53 6.76 3.86
N LEU A 17 -7.34 6.78 4.49
CA LEU A 17 -6.11 6.33 3.85
C LEU A 17 -6.13 4.80 3.70
N GLY A 18 -6.07 4.30 2.48
CA GLY A 18 -6.21 2.87 2.19
C GLY A 18 -5.20 1.99 2.94
N TYR A 19 -5.59 0.76 3.25
CA TYR A 19 -4.76 -0.27 3.88
C TYR A 19 -4.24 0.06 5.29
N THR A 20 -4.70 1.15 5.91
CA THR A 20 -4.34 1.56 7.27
C THR A 20 -5.44 1.23 8.29
N GLN A 21 -5.16 1.41 9.58
CA GLN A 21 -6.11 1.17 10.67
C GLN A 21 -6.66 -0.26 10.69
N SER A 22 -5.75 -1.24 10.60
CA SER A 22 -6.11 -2.66 10.67
C SER A 22 -6.88 -2.98 11.96
N PRO A 23 -8.04 -3.64 11.87
CA PRO A 23 -8.78 -4.11 13.06
C PRO A 23 -8.15 -5.37 13.67
N ILE A 24 -7.08 -5.91 13.07
CA ILE A 24 -6.45 -7.14 13.53
C ILE A 24 -5.56 -6.87 14.74
N ASP A 25 -5.84 -7.56 15.85
CA ASP A 25 -4.86 -7.80 16.90
C ASP A 25 -3.87 -8.84 16.40
N ARG A 26 -2.61 -8.45 16.24
CA ARG A 26 -1.58 -9.31 15.66
C ARG A 26 -1.22 -10.53 16.51
N ALA A 27 -1.58 -10.54 17.80
CA ALA A 27 -1.32 -11.62 18.76
C ALA A 27 0.08 -12.24 18.60
N ALA A 28 1.11 -11.38 18.51
CA ALA A 28 2.46 -11.78 18.14
C ALA A 28 3.08 -12.78 19.13
N GLU A 29 2.72 -12.68 20.39
CA GLU A 29 3.14 -13.56 21.49
C GLU A 29 2.56 -14.98 21.36
N ARG A 30 1.52 -15.18 20.55
CA ARG A 30 0.87 -16.49 20.33
C ARG A 30 1.43 -17.27 19.15
N ARG A 31 2.26 -16.66 18.32
CA ARG A 31 2.75 -17.28 17.07
C ARG A 31 3.62 -18.50 17.26
N LEU A 32 4.22 -18.64 18.44
CA LEU A 32 5.04 -19.81 18.82
C LEU A 32 4.25 -20.89 19.54
N ASP A 33 3.03 -20.62 19.98
CA ASP A 33 2.17 -21.57 20.69
C ASP A 33 1.40 -22.45 19.70
N ALA A 34 1.99 -23.57 19.33
CA ALA A 34 1.39 -24.52 18.38
C ALA A 34 0.06 -25.10 18.89
N ALA A 35 -0.11 -25.29 20.22
CA ALA A 35 -1.35 -25.80 20.79
C ALA A 35 -2.48 -24.77 20.66
N TRP A 36 -2.18 -23.51 20.96
CA TRP A 36 -3.12 -22.41 20.81
C TRP A 36 -3.50 -22.20 19.34
N LEU A 37 -2.52 -22.19 18.42
CA LEU A 37 -2.76 -22.07 16.98
C LEU A 37 -3.63 -23.22 16.47
N GLY A 38 -3.36 -24.46 16.94
CA GLY A 38 -4.18 -25.62 16.61
C GLY A 38 -5.63 -25.52 17.12
N ALA A 39 -5.86 -24.90 18.28
CA ALA A 39 -7.19 -24.58 18.77
C ALA A 39 -7.85 -23.46 17.95
N CYS A 40 -7.10 -22.43 17.62
CA CYS A 40 -7.55 -21.30 16.79
C CYS A 40 -8.02 -21.78 15.40
N LEU A 41 -7.30 -22.71 14.77
CA LEU A 41 -7.68 -23.29 13.47
C LEU A 41 -8.98 -24.13 13.53
N LYS A 42 -9.36 -24.66 14.70
CA LYS A 42 -10.59 -25.42 14.90
C LYS A 42 -11.78 -24.54 15.31
N GLU A 43 -11.55 -23.28 15.65
CA GLU A 43 -12.63 -22.34 16.01
C GLU A 43 -13.50 -22.05 14.77
N PRO A 44 -14.83 -22.29 14.81
CA PRO A 44 -15.71 -22.11 13.64
C PRO A 44 -15.75 -20.71 13.05
N ARG A 45 -15.43 -19.66 13.87
CA ARG A 45 -15.37 -18.27 13.40
C ARG A 45 -14.04 -17.89 12.77
N THR A 46 -13.06 -18.81 12.79
CA THR A 46 -11.78 -18.60 12.11
C THR A 46 -11.99 -18.52 10.61
N GLN A 47 -11.38 -17.50 9.99
CA GLN A 47 -11.52 -17.24 8.55
C GLN A 47 -10.17 -16.94 7.91
N THR A 48 -10.13 -17.08 6.60
CA THR A 48 -8.95 -16.81 5.79
C THR A 48 -9.28 -16.01 4.54
N TYR A 49 -8.30 -15.22 4.09
CA TYR A 49 -8.31 -14.54 2.80
C TYR A 49 -7.56 -15.40 1.77
N VAL A 50 -8.20 -15.70 0.64
CA VAL A 50 -7.63 -16.57 -0.39
C VAL A 50 -6.99 -15.73 -1.50
N ILE A 51 -5.70 -15.96 -1.75
CA ILE A 51 -4.88 -15.14 -2.66
C ILE A 51 -4.07 -16.05 -3.58
N GLY A 52 -4.16 -15.81 -4.90
CA GLY A 52 -3.38 -16.50 -5.92
C GLY A 52 -2.56 -15.51 -6.78
N GLY A 53 -1.26 -15.44 -6.55
CA GLY A 53 -0.41 -14.43 -7.19
C GLY A 53 -0.84 -13.01 -6.81
N GLU A 54 -1.27 -12.22 -7.79
CA GLU A 54 -1.79 -10.86 -7.58
C GLU A 54 -3.30 -10.82 -7.31
N MET A 55 -4.00 -11.95 -7.49
CA MET A 55 -5.46 -12.02 -7.48
C MET A 55 -6.01 -12.40 -6.12
N ILE A 56 -7.05 -11.70 -5.70
CA ILE A 56 -7.84 -11.95 -4.49
C ILE A 56 -9.12 -12.67 -4.91
N VAL A 57 -9.47 -13.72 -4.19
CA VAL A 57 -10.75 -14.43 -4.38
C VAL A 57 -11.77 -13.86 -3.41
N LEU A 58 -12.93 -13.47 -3.91
CA LEU A 58 -14.05 -12.92 -3.14
C LEU A 58 -15.29 -13.78 -3.37
N LYS A 59 -16.11 -13.97 -2.35
CA LYS A 59 -17.48 -14.48 -2.50
C LYS A 59 -18.35 -13.38 -3.09
N LYS A 60 -19.00 -13.64 -4.20
CA LYS A 60 -19.84 -12.66 -4.89
C LYS A 60 -21.08 -12.32 -4.06
N ARG A 61 -21.40 -11.06 -3.96
CA ARG A 61 -22.58 -10.51 -3.28
C ARG A 61 -23.14 -9.35 -4.12
N ASP A 62 -24.38 -8.97 -3.85
CA ASP A 62 -25.08 -7.93 -4.62
C ASP A 62 -24.51 -6.51 -4.38
N SER A 63 -23.95 -6.24 -3.20
CA SER A 63 -23.37 -4.94 -2.85
C SER A 63 -21.86 -5.03 -2.66
N LEU A 64 -21.41 -5.31 -1.43
CA LEU A 64 -20.02 -5.55 -1.11
C LEU A 64 -19.72 -7.04 -1.16
N HIS A 65 -18.65 -7.41 -1.85
CA HIS A 65 -18.20 -8.80 -1.90
C HIS A 65 -17.57 -9.20 -0.57
N ASP A 66 -17.68 -10.48 -0.20
CA ASP A 66 -17.13 -11.01 1.03
C ASP A 66 -15.76 -11.68 0.73
N PRO A 67 -14.64 -11.13 1.30
CA PRO A 67 -13.30 -11.67 1.09
C PRO A 67 -12.93 -12.79 2.06
N ALA A 68 -13.74 -13.05 3.10
CA ALA A 68 -13.42 -13.96 4.18
C ALA A 68 -14.07 -15.32 3.97
N PHE A 69 -13.28 -16.37 3.95
CA PHE A 69 -13.69 -17.76 3.80
C PHE A 69 -13.47 -18.51 5.11
N THR A 70 -14.29 -19.51 5.42
CA THR A 70 -13.90 -20.52 6.40
C THR A 70 -12.72 -21.32 5.86
N LEU A 71 -12.00 -22.03 6.73
CA LEU A 71 -10.86 -22.85 6.28
C LEU A 71 -11.31 -23.98 5.33
N ASP A 72 -12.47 -24.58 5.60
CA ASP A 72 -13.05 -25.64 4.76
C ASP A 72 -13.47 -25.11 3.38
N GLU A 73 -14.13 -23.92 3.34
CA GLU A 73 -14.44 -23.26 2.08
C GLU A 73 -13.17 -23.00 1.26
N ALA A 74 -12.13 -22.45 1.89
CA ALA A 74 -10.86 -22.15 1.21
C ALA A 74 -10.18 -23.42 0.68
N GLN A 75 -10.19 -24.52 1.45
CA GLN A 75 -9.63 -25.80 1.05
C GLN A 75 -10.41 -26.41 -0.14
N ALA A 76 -11.72 -26.20 -0.17
CA ALA A 76 -12.56 -26.66 -1.28
C ALA A 76 -12.35 -25.87 -2.59
N LEU A 77 -11.80 -24.65 -2.52
CA LEU A 77 -11.54 -23.85 -3.71
C LEU A 77 -10.33 -24.34 -4.50
N ALA A 78 -9.22 -24.58 -3.82
CA ALA A 78 -7.96 -25.02 -4.43
C ALA A 78 -6.97 -25.50 -3.36
N PRO A 79 -5.97 -26.35 -3.75
CA PRO A 79 -4.88 -26.69 -2.85
C PRO A 79 -4.12 -25.45 -2.38
N SER A 80 -3.92 -25.35 -1.07
CA SER A 80 -3.11 -24.28 -0.46
C SER A 80 -1.63 -24.48 -0.77
N THR A 81 -0.94 -23.40 -1.12
CA THR A 81 0.51 -23.38 -1.25
C THR A 81 1.19 -23.05 0.07
N GLU A 82 0.61 -22.12 0.84
CA GLU A 82 1.09 -21.63 2.13
C GLU A 82 -0.07 -21.00 2.89
N ALA A 83 0.00 -21.00 4.23
CA ALA A 83 -0.94 -20.31 5.09
C ALA A 83 -0.19 -19.49 6.15
N VAL A 84 -0.67 -18.28 6.42
CA VAL A 84 -0.06 -17.33 7.37
C VAL A 84 -1.12 -16.86 8.35
N PHE A 85 -0.83 -16.93 9.63
CA PHE A 85 -1.66 -16.32 10.67
C PHE A 85 -1.45 -14.81 10.67
N LEU A 86 -2.51 -14.04 10.47
CA LEU A 86 -2.46 -12.58 10.47
C LEU A 86 -2.70 -12.00 11.87
N GLY A 87 -3.53 -12.66 12.66
CA GLY A 87 -3.93 -12.23 14.00
C GLY A 87 -5.38 -12.60 14.31
N LEU A 88 -5.97 -11.84 15.24
CA LEU A 88 -7.35 -12.00 15.68
C LEU A 88 -8.18 -10.79 15.22
N MET A 89 -9.41 -11.05 14.79
CA MET A 89 -10.43 -10.05 14.53
C MET A 89 -11.71 -10.50 15.23
N ASP A 90 -12.23 -9.67 16.12
CA ASP A 90 -13.37 -10.02 17.01
C ASP A 90 -13.13 -11.32 17.80
N GLY A 91 -11.90 -11.54 18.24
CA GLY A 91 -11.48 -12.70 19.01
C GLY A 91 -11.34 -14.01 18.22
N ALA A 92 -11.56 -14.00 16.91
CA ALA A 92 -11.44 -15.16 16.03
C ALA A 92 -10.21 -15.04 15.11
N GLY A 93 -9.60 -16.19 14.77
CA GLY A 93 -8.42 -16.23 13.91
C GLY A 93 -8.67 -15.67 12.51
N ARG A 94 -7.69 -14.93 12.00
CA ARG A 94 -7.64 -14.50 10.61
C ARG A 94 -6.34 -14.99 10.00
N PHE A 95 -6.45 -15.60 8.82
CA PHE A 95 -5.34 -16.18 8.07
C PHE A 95 -5.28 -15.61 6.65
N GLY A 96 -4.13 -15.71 6.02
CA GLY A 96 -3.96 -15.58 4.58
C GLY A 96 -3.62 -16.94 3.99
N THR A 97 -4.38 -17.42 3.04
CA THR A 97 -4.15 -18.70 2.33
C THR A 97 -3.72 -18.43 0.90
N GLY A 98 -2.50 -18.84 0.57
CA GLY A 98 -1.98 -18.82 -0.78
C GLY A 98 -2.50 -19.99 -1.62
N ILE A 99 -2.92 -19.73 -2.86
CA ILE A 99 -3.19 -20.72 -3.89
C ILE A 99 -2.31 -20.42 -5.12
N SER A 100 -2.22 -21.35 -6.07
CA SER A 100 -1.49 -21.08 -7.29
C SER A 100 -2.20 -20.01 -8.13
N GLN A 101 -1.42 -19.24 -8.91
CA GLN A 101 -2.01 -18.27 -9.84
C GLN A 101 -2.94 -18.94 -10.86
N ALA A 102 -2.57 -20.12 -11.35
CA ALA A 102 -3.40 -20.91 -12.26
C ALA A 102 -4.75 -21.30 -11.63
N SER A 103 -4.73 -21.67 -10.33
CA SER A 103 -5.98 -21.95 -9.60
C SER A 103 -6.85 -20.69 -9.49
N ALA A 104 -6.28 -19.55 -9.14
CA ALA A 104 -7.03 -18.29 -9.07
C ALA A 104 -7.65 -17.91 -10.42
N GLU A 105 -6.91 -18.07 -11.52
CA GLU A 105 -7.44 -17.83 -12.87
C GLU A 105 -8.60 -18.76 -13.22
N ALA A 106 -8.51 -20.05 -12.86
CA ALA A 106 -9.59 -21.01 -13.07
C ALA A 106 -10.87 -20.65 -12.28
N LEU A 107 -10.71 -20.10 -11.07
CA LEU A 107 -11.84 -19.67 -10.23
C LEU A 107 -12.64 -18.50 -10.83
N LYS A 108 -12.10 -17.73 -11.79
CA LYS A 108 -12.83 -16.69 -12.52
C LYS A 108 -14.04 -17.23 -13.31
N GLN A 109 -14.05 -18.52 -13.62
CA GLN A 109 -15.15 -19.15 -14.33
C GLN A 109 -16.36 -19.48 -13.43
N ARG A 110 -16.22 -19.34 -12.12
CA ARG A 110 -17.29 -19.60 -11.15
C ARG A 110 -18.20 -18.39 -11.00
N ASN A 111 -19.52 -18.61 -11.08
CA ASN A 111 -20.52 -17.55 -10.99
C ASN A 111 -20.72 -16.99 -9.57
N ASP A 112 -20.35 -17.76 -8.54
CA ASP A 112 -20.47 -17.42 -7.12
C ASP A 112 -19.23 -16.68 -6.58
N LEU A 113 -18.17 -16.55 -7.40
CA LEU A 113 -16.93 -15.91 -7.04
C LEU A 113 -16.65 -14.67 -7.90
N PHE A 114 -15.85 -13.76 -7.34
CA PHE A 114 -15.28 -12.61 -8.03
C PHE A 114 -13.78 -12.58 -7.76
N VAL A 115 -12.97 -12.66 -8.82
CA VAL A 115 -11.50 -12.77 -8.69
C VAL A 115 -10.84 -11.58 -9.39
N ILE A 116 -10.21 -10.72 -8.59
CA ILE A 116 -9.68 -9.44 -9.04
C ILE A 116 -8.46 -9.03 -8.20
N ASP A 117 -7.64 -8.12 -8.70
CA ASP A 117 -6.48 -7.59 -7.95
C ASP A 117 -6.89 -6.65 -6.81
N LEU A 118 -6.03 -6.56 -5.79
CA LEU A 118 -6.30 -5.78 -4.57
C LEU A 118 -6.40 -4.27 -4.83
N ARG A 119 -5.69 -3.73 -5.83
CA ARG A 119 -5.76 -2.31 -6.17
C ARG A 119 -7.15 -1.95 -6.71
N SER A 120 -7.67 -2.78 -7.59
CA SER A 120 -9.02 -2.63 -8.14
C SER A 120 -10.09 -2.76 -7.05
N ILE A 121 -9.93 -3.69 -6.10
CA ILE A 121 -10.81 -3.82 -4.93
C ILE A 121 -10.88 -2.50 -4.16
N ALA A 122 -9.74 -1.92 -3.86
CA ALA A 122 -9.66 -0.70 -3.06
C ALA A 122 -10.19 0.55 -3.80
N ILE A 123 -9.88 0.68 -5.09
CA ILE A 123 -10.32 1.83 -5.91
C ILE A 123 -11.83 1.81 -6.14
N GLN A 124 -12.41 0.63 -6.36
CA GLN A 124 -13.83 0.45 -6.66
C GLN A 124 -14.67 0.25 -5.39
N GLY A 125 -14.05 0.12 -4.21
CA GLY A 125 -14.79 -0.09 -2.95
C GLY A 125 -15.56 -1.42 -2.93
N LEU A 126 -14.97 -2.51 -3.41
CA LEU A 126 -15.65 -3.79 -3.62
C LEU A 126 -15.85 -4.63 -2.35
N VAL A 127 -15.16 -4.29 -1.28
CA VAL A 127 -15.26 -4.96 0.03
C VAL A 127 -15.46 -3.94 1.13
N ALA A 128 -15.96 -4.36 2.29
CA ALA A 128 -16.04 -3.49 3.46
C ALA A 128 -14.64 -2.98 3.87
N PRO A 129 -14.49 -1.69 4.23
CA PRO A 129 -13.18 -1.05 4.45
C PRO A 129 -12.29 -1.77 5.48
N GLU A 130 -12.86 -2.40 6.50
CA GLU A 130 -12.15 -3.14 7.53
C GLU A 130 -11.38 -4.36 7.00
N HIS A 131 -11.74 -4.86 5.82
CA HIS A 131 -11.02 -5.97 5.19
C HIS A 131 -9.79 -5.54 4.37
N LEU A 132 -9.67 -4.26 4.00
CA LEU A 132 -8.56 -3.82 3.16
C LEU A 132 -7.18 -3.98 3.84
N PRO A 133 -6.98 -3.59 5.12
CA PRO A 133 -5.69 -3.78 5.78
C PRO A 133 -5.30 -5.26 5.96
N PRO A 134 -6.18 -6.17 6.40
CA PRO A 134 -5.87 -7.60 6.46
C PRO A 134 -5.53 -8.21 5.09
N LEU A 135 -6.24 -7.82 4.04
CA LEU A 135 -5.94 -8.25 2.66
C LEU A 135 -4.55 -7.78 2.20
N ALA A 136 -4.19 -6.54 2.55
CA ALA A 136 -2.87 -5.98 2.25
C ALA A 136 -1.76 -6.76 2.98
N GLU A 137 -1.97 -7.07 4.26
CA GLU A 137 -1.06 -7.89 5.06
C GLU A 137 -0.91 -9.30 4.49
N ALA A 138 -2.02 -9.99 4.24
CA ALA A 138 -2.03 -11.34 3.66
C ALA A 138 -1.29 -11.37 2.31
N LYS A 139 -1.59 -10.39 1.43
CA LYS A 139 -0.95 -10.31 0.11
C LYS A 139 0.56 -10.10 0.21
N ALA A 140 1.03 -9.18 1.06
CA ALA A 140 2.45 -8.93 1.25
C ALA A 140 3.19 -10.15 1.82
N MET A 141 2.61 -10.81 2.83
CA MET A 141 3.17 -12.01 3.44
C MET A 141 3.27 -13.18 2.46
N LEU A 142 2.17 -13.49 1.77
CA LEU A 142 2.15 -14.58 0.80
C LEU A 142 3.06 -14.32 -0.40
N HIS A 143 3.15 -13.07 -0.87
CA HIS A 143 4.09 -12.67 -1.91
C HIS A 143 5.55 -12.88 -1.47
N TRP A 144 5.87 -12.52 -0.22
CA TRP A 144 7.20 -12.76 0.34
C TRP A 144 7.50 -14.26 0.41
N HIS A 145 6.60 -15.08 0.93
CA HIS A 145 6.77 -16.54 1.00
C HIS A 145 7.01 -17.19 -0.36
N ALA A 146 6.28 -16.76 -1.37
CA ALA A 146 6.41 -17.32 -2.73
C ALA A 146 7.81 -17.12 -3.32
N ARG A 147 8.56 -16.09 -2.86
CA ARG A 147 9.88 -15.72 -3.38
C ARG A 147 11.05 -16.08 -2.46
N HIS A 148 10.78 -16.57 -1.23
CA HIS A 148 11.82 -16.87 -0.24
C HIS A 148 11.82 -18.33 0.20
N ARG A 149 11.43 -19.24 -0.72
CA ARG A 149 11.37 -20.70 -0.47
C ARG A 149 12.74 -21.33 -0.31
N PHE A 150 13.81 -20.66 -0.73
CA PHE A 150 15.19 -21.12 -0.61
C PHE A 150 16.00 -20.14 0.22
N CYS A 151 16.93 -20.70 1.00
CA CYS A 151 17.82 -19.94 1.86
C CYS A 151 18.79 -19.09 1.04
N SER A 152 18.84 -17.78 1.26
CA SER A 152 19.77 -16.88 0.57
C SER A 152 21.23 -17.13 0.94
N ASN A 153 21.49 -17.81 2.07
CA ASN A 153 22.86 -18.12 2.53
C ASN A 153 23.42 -19.43 1.95
N CYS A 154 22.60 -20.50 1.86
CA CYS A 154 23.12 -21.83 1.47
C CYS A 154 22.32 -22.52 0.35
N GLY A 155 21.25 -21.92 -0.15
CA GLY A 155 20.44 -22.45 -1.23
C GLY A 155 19.46 -23.57 -0.83
N ALA A 156 19.51 -24.08 0.40
CA ALA A 156 18.59 -25.14 0.85
C ALA A 156 17.16 -24.63 0.97
N LYS A 157 16.17 -25.52 0.81
CA LYS A 157 14.76 -25.18 1.01
C LYS A 157 14.52 -24.74 2.46
N THR A 158 13.73 -23.70 2.66
CA THR A 158 13.38 -23.16 3.97
C THR A 158 12.03 -23.63 4.43
N ASP A 159 11.83 -23.74 5.75
CA ASP A 159 10.56 -24.09 6.38
C ASP A 159 9.84 -22.81 6.84
N LEU A 160 8.52 -22.82 6.74
CA LEU A 160 7.66 -21.79 7.31
C LEU A 160 7.51 -22.05 8.80
N VAL A 161 7.85 -21.08 9.63
CA VAL A 161 7.79 -21.17 11.11
C VAL A 161 7.10 -19.91 11.67
N ASP A 162 6.88 -19.88 13.00
CA ASP A 162 6.27 -18.76 13.71
C ASP A 162 4.94 -18.33 13.06
N ALA A 163 4.09 -19.32 12.79
CA ALA A 163 2.78 -19.12 12.15
C ALA A 163 2.84 -18.36 10.80
N GLY A 164 3.96 -18.43 10.09
CA GLY A 164 4.20 -17.75 8.81
C GLY A 164 4.95 -16.42 8.91
N TRP A 165 5.36 -15.99 10.09
CA TRP A 165 6.08 -14.72 10.26
C TRP A 165 7.60 -14.85 10.13
N LYS A 166 8.07 -16.06 9.86
CA LYS A 166 9.48 -16.37 9.64
C LYS A 166 9.62 -17.59 8.74
N ARG A 167 10.74 -17.66 8.04
CA ARG A 167 11.23 -18.91 7.43
C ARG A 167 12.57 -19.28 8.05
N ALA A 168 12.77 -20.55 8.35
CA ALA A 168 14.01 -21.07 8.91
C ALA A 168 14.67 -22.04 7.94
N CYS A 169 15.99 -21.98 7.83
CA CYS A 169 16.75 -22.93 7.04
C CYS A 169 17.13 -24.15 7.89
N PRO A 170 16.64 -25.39 7.58
CA PRO A 170 17.00 -26.57 8.35
C PRO A 170 18.48 -26.96 8.21
N ALA A 171 19.14 -26.54 7.11
CA ALA A 171 20.54 -26.88 6.83
C ALA A 171 21.54 -25.97 7.59
N CYS A 172 21.46 -24.65 7.41
CA CYS A 172 22.43 -23.72 7.99
C CYS A 172 21.89 -22.90 9.18
N LYS A 173 20.65 -23.13 9.58
CA LYS A 173 19.97 -22.50 10.72
C LYS A 173 19.73 -20.99 10.61
N VAL A 174 20.00 -20.38 9.44
CA VAL A 174 19.70 -18.96 9.19
C VAL A 174 18.19 -18.76 9.14
N GLU A 175 17.73 -17.70 9.77
CA GLU A 175 16.34 -17.26 9.78
C GLU A 175 16.14 -16.13 8.77
N HIS A 176 14.97 -16.12 8.12
CA HIS A 176 14.56 -15.10 7.16
C HIS A 176 13.24 -14.50 7.62
N PHE A 177 13.18 -13.18 7.62
CA PHE A 177 12.01 -12.42 8.07
C PHE A 177 11.30 -11.75 6.89
N PRO A 178 9.99 -11.52 6.98
CA PRO A 178 9.26 -10.77 5.98
C PRO A 178 9.90 -9.41 5.72
N ARG A 179 9.94 -9.02 4.46
CA ARG A 179 10.52 -7.77 4.01
C ARG A 179 9.44 -6.68 3.95
N THR A 180 9.80 -5.48 4.33
CA THR A 180 9.03 -4.25 4.09
C THR A 180 9.98 -3.24 3.48
N ASP A 181 9.68 -2.73 2.28
CA ASP A 181 10.54 -1.80 1.56
C ASP A 181 10.11 -0.35 1.87
N PRO A 182 10.96 0.45 2.56
CA PRO A 182 10.65 1.83 2.84
C PRO A 182 10.76 2.67 1.56
N VAL A 183 9.73 3.47 1.30
CA VAL A 183 9.64 4.40 0.16
C VAL A 183 9.35 5.80 0.71
N ALA A 184 10.14 6.79 0.33
CA ALA A 184 9.83 8.19 0.51
C ALA A 184 8.85 8.62 -0.58
N ILE A 185 7.74 9.29 -0.22
CA ILE A 185 6.84 9.92 -1.18
C ILE A 185 6.61 11.36 -0.73
N MET A 186 6.88 12.33 -1.61
CA MET A 186 6.96 13.71 -1.20
C MET A 186 6.27 14.67 -2.16
N LEU A 187 5.69 15.73 -1.57
CA LEU A 187 5.31 16.94 -2.27
C LEU A 187 6.32 18.04 -1.92
N ALA A 188 7.17 18.41 -2.88
CA ALA A 188 8.02 19.59 -2.75
C ALA A 188 7.16 20.84 -2.97
N VAL A 189 7.26 21.81 -2.04
CA VAL A 189 6.41 23.01 -2.06
C VAL A 189 7.25 24.28 -2.02
N ARG A 190 6.84 25.29 -2.80
CA ARG A 190 7.45 26.62 -2.86
C ARG A 190 6.38 27.69 -2.96
N GLY A 191 6.17 28.41 -1.86
CA GLY A 191 5.07 29.38 -1.76
C GLY A 191 3.69 28.68 -1.90
N ASP A 192 2.94 29.06 -2.92
CA ASP A 192 1.62 28.51 -3.24
C ASP A 192 1.64 27.40 -4.29
N ARG A 193 2.83 26.89 -4.65
CA ARG A 193 3.03 25.87 -5.68
C ARG A 193 3.60 24.58 -5.10
N GLY A 194 3.05 23.45 -5.56
CA GLY A 194 3.52 22.09 -5.29
C GLY A 194 4.01 21.40 -6.56
N LEU A 195 5.10 20.65 -6.46
CA LEU A 195 5.70 19.93 -7.56
C LEU A 195 5.05 18.56 -7.70
N LEU A 196 4.49 18.28 -8.88
CA LEU A 196 3.96 16.96 -9.22
C LEU A 196 4.66 16.41 -10.44
N GLY A 197 4.85 15.10 -10.44
CA GLY A 197 5.39 14.35 -11.55
C GLY A 197 4.37 13.41 -12.17
N ARG A 198 4.64 12.99 -13.40
CA ARG A 198 3.85 12.01 -14.13
C ARG A 198 4.76 10.91 -14.65
N SER A 199 4.59 9.70 -14.13
CA SER A 199 5.24 8.50 -14.65
C SER A 199 4.52 7.99 -15.90
N GLY A 200 5.26 7.38 -16.82
CA GLY A 200 4.70 6.74 -18.02
C GLY A 200 3.74 5.57 -17.73
N ARG A 201 3.70 5.09 -16.49
CA ARG A 201 2.76 4.04 -16.05
C ARG A 201 1.38 4.58 -15.66
N PHE A 202 1.24 5.90 -15.52
CA PHE A 202 -0.01 6.55 -15.14
C PHE A 202 -0.85 6.91 -16.35
N ALA A 203 -2.16 7.07 -16.14
CA ALA A 203 -3.01 7.70 -17.15
C ALA A 203 -2.44 9.08 -17.49
N ALA A 204 -2.58 9.50 -18.77
CA ALA A 204 -1.99 10.73 -19.27
C ALA A 204 -2.44 11.99 -18.50
N THR A 205 -3.58 11.94 -17.82
CA THR A 205 -4.15 13.03 -17.03
C THR A 205 -3.77 12.98 -15.54
N MET A 206 -3.15 11.89 -15.04
CA MET A 206 -2.90 11.71 -13.62
C MET A 206 -1.50 12.19 -13.22
N TRP A 207 -1.46 13.10 -12.25
CA TRP A 207 -0.26 13.69 -11.66
C TRP A 207 -0.15 13.32 -10.19
N SER A 208 1.03 12.95 -9.74
CA SER A 208 1.27 12.45 -8.38
C SER A 208 2.47 13.12 -7.74
N CYS A 209 2.63 12.92 -6.43
CA CYS A 209 3.86 13.19 -5.72
C CYS A 209 5.02 12.37 -6.30
N LEU A 210 6.25 12.87 -6.21
CA LEU A 210 7.47 12.12 -6.50
C LEU A 210 7.68 11.04 -5.43
N ALA A 211 8.36 9.95 -5.78
CA ALA A 211 8.55 8.87 -4.82
C ALA A 211 9.68 7.92 -5.24
N GLY A 212 10.59 7.62 -4.29
CA GLY A 212 11.65 6.67 -4.48
C GLY A 212 11.97 5.86 -3.23
N PHE A 213 12.77 4.82 -3.39
CA PHE A 213 13.17 3.94 -2.28
C PHE A 213 14.16 4.65 -1.35
N VAL A 214 14.00 4.42 -0.05
CA VAL A 214 15.03 4.77 0.93
C VAL A 214 16.18 3.77 0.79
N GLU A 215 17.40 4.26 0.60
CA GLU A 215 18.58 3.43 0.43
C GLU A 215 19.21 2.99 1.77
N PRO A 216 19.97 1.88 1.79
CA PRO A 216 20.67 1.45 3.00
C PRO A 216 21.59 2.53 3.57
N GLY A 217 21.42 2.87 4.85
CA GLY A 217 22.20 3.91 5.54
C GLY A 217 21.66 5.33 5.41
N GLU A 218 20.54 5.52 4.72
CA GLU A 218 19.91 6.81 4.48
C GLU A 218 18.78 7.08 5.48
N ALA A 219 18.66 8.32 5.96
CA ALA A 219 17.47 8.76 6.71
C ALA A 219 16.33 9.12 5.74
N LEU A 220 15.08 9.06 6.23
CA LEU A 220 13.91 9.38 5.41
C LEU A 220 14.00 10.79 4.78
N GLU A 221 14.45 11.77 5.55
CA GLU A 221 14.58 13.16 5.10
C GLU A 221 15.66 13.31 4.02
N ASP A 222 16.71 12.49 4.08
CA ASP A 222 17.78 12.49 3.08
C ASP A 222 17.31 11.82 1.78
N ALA A 223 16.55 10.73 1.89
CA ALA A 223 15.88 10.11 0.73
C ALA A 223 14.94 11.10 0.03
N VAL A 224 14.14 11.85 0.77
CA VAL A 224 13.28 12.92 0.23
C VAL A 224 14.08 13.95 -0.56
N ARG A 225 15.22 14.40 -0.01
CA ARG A 225 16.07 15.40 -0.68
C ARG A 225 16.75 14.85 -1.92
N ARG A 226 17.28 13.63 -1.83
CA ARG A 226 17.96 12.95 -2.94
C ARG A 226 16.99 12.69 -4.09
N GLU A 227 15.89 12.00 -3.84
CA GLU A 227 14.91 11.65 -4.87
C GLU A 227 14.33 12.89 -5.55
N THR A 228 13.99 13.95 -4.80
CA THR A 228 13.50 15.20 -5.40
C THR A 228 14.55 15.89 -6.25
N LEU A 229 15.83 15.78 -5.87
CA LEU A 229 16.93 16.33 -6.65
C LEU A 229 17.18 15.49 -7.92
N GLU A 230 17.16 14.16 -7.81
CA GLU A 230 17.41 13.23 -8.93
C GLU A 230 16.30 13.29 -9.97
N GLU A 231 15.03 13.13 -9.54
CA GLU A 231 13.89 13.11 -10.47
C GLU A 231 13.58 14.49 -11.10
N ALA A 232 13.79 15.59 -10.38
CA ALA A 232 13.30 16.92 -10.81
C ALA A 232 14.34 18.06 -10.76
N GLY A 233 15.55 17.85 -10.25
CA GLY A 233 16.57 18.91 -10.09
C GLY A 233 16.24 19.91 -8.97
N ILE A 234 15.28 19.60 -8.11
CA ILE A 234 14.83 20.49 -7.04
C ILE A 234 15.55 20.17 -5.73
N LYS A 235 16.26 21.15 -5.22
CA LYS A 235 16.90 21.09 -3.90
C LYS A 235 15.87 21.32 -2.81
N CYS A 236 15.86 20.46 -1.80
CA CYS A 236 14.94 20.54 -0.67
C CYS A 236 15.68 20.93 0.62
N GLY A 237 15.07 21.80 1.43
CA GLY A 237 15.49 22.20 2.77
C GLY A 237 14.82 21.35 3.86
N ARG A 238 13.89 21.96 4.60
CA ARG A 238 13.13 21.29 5.66
C ARG A 238 12.22 20.21 5.08
N VAL A 239 12.12 19.09 5.79
CA VAL A 239 11.24 17.98 5.45
C VAL A 239 10.31 17.72 6.63
N LYS A 240 9.02 17.55 6.37
CA LYS A 240 8.01 17.27 7.38
C LYS A 240 7.29 15.97 7.04
N TYR A 241 7.45 14.97 7.90
CA TYR A 241 6.67 13.74 7.82
C TYR A 241 5.19 14.01 8.12
N LEU A 242 4.31 13.35 7.38
CA LEU A 242 2.85 13.45 7.56
C LEU A 242 2.24 12.14 8.05
N TYR A 243 2.39 11.06 7.30
CA TYR A 243 1.85 9.73 7.60
C TYR A 243 2.54 8.65 6.76
N SER A 244 2.29 7.38 7.14
CA SER A 244 2.73 6.23 6.35
C SER A 244 1.55 5.39 5.88
N GLN A 245 1.78 4.63 4.81
CA GLN A 245 0.79 3.73 4.22
C GLN A 245 1.45 2.40 3.84
N PRO A 246 0.95 1.25 4.33
CA PRO A 246 1.26 -0.03 3.74
C PRO A 246 0.82 -0.05 2.27
N TRP A 247 1.72 -0.41 1.37
CA TRP A 247 1.48 -0.47 -0.06
C TRP A 247 1.86 -1.84 -0.60
N PRO A 248 0.90 -2.81 -0.63
CA PRO A 248 1.18 -4.22 -0.89
C PRO A 248 1.39 -4.53 -2.38
N PHE A 249 2.25 -3.73 -3.04
CA PHE A 249 2.60 -3.85 -4.46
C PHE A 249 4.11 -3.73 -4.67
N PRO A 250 4.92 -4.74 -4.27
CA PRO A 250 4.46 -5.93 -3.55
C PRO A 250 4.40 -5.80 -2.02
N MET A 251 5.27 -5.01 -1.34
CA MET A 251 5.39 -4.96 0.13
C MET A 251 6.06 -3.66 0.62
N SER A 252 5.72 -2.53 0.01
CA SER A 252 6.30 -1.23 0.38
C SER A 252 5.59 -0.62 1.60
N LEU A 253 6.33 0.20 2.33
CA LEU A 253 5.81 1.16 3.29
C LEU A 253 6.08 2.56 2.75
N MET A 254 5.03 3.22 2.26
CA MET A 254 5.11 4.60 1.78
C MET A 254 5.18 5.55 2.97
N ASN A 255 6.16 6.45 2.98
CA ASN A 255 6.35 7.48 4.02
C ASN A 255 6.12 8.84 3.39
N GLY A 256 4.97 9.44 3.68
CA GLY A 256 4.51 10.69 3.09
C GLY A 256 5.10 11.91 3.76
N CYS A 257 5.71 12.80 2.95
CA CYS A 257 6.37 14.00 3.41
C CYS A 257 5.95 15.24 2.62
N LEU A 258 6.05 16.39 3.26
CA LEU A 258 6.20 17.68 2.59
C LEU A 258 7.69 18.06 2.62
N ALA A 259 8.17 18.68 1.54
CA ALA A 259 9.55 19.16 1.45
C ALA A 259 9.58 20.63 1.02
N GLU A 260 10.39 21.46 1.69
CA GLU A 260 10.60 22.84 1.32
C GLU A 260 11.51 22.93 0.10
N ALA A 261 10.99 23.41 -1.03
CA ALA A 261 11.80 23.59 -2.24
C ALA A 261 12.60 24.89 -2.18
N LEU A 262 13.92 24.82 -2.38
CA LEU A 262 14.85 25.95 -2.33
C LEU A 262 15.07 26.60 -3.70
N ASN A 263 14.75 25.89 -4.79
CA ASN A 263 14.77 26.40 -6.17
C ASN A 263 13.49 25.96 -6.90
N ASP A 264 13.27 26.43 -8.13
CA ASP A 264 12.10 26.14 -8.94
C ASP A 264 12.42 25.78 -10.42
N ASP A 265 13.69 25.79 -10.77
CA ASP A 265 14.18 25.40 -12.10
C ASP A 265 14.17 23.86 -12.22
N ILE A 266 13.14 23.31 -12.91
CA ILE A 266 12.96 21.87 -13.05
C ILE A 266 13.98 21.32 -14.06
N LYS A 267 14.71 20.29 -13.62
CA LYS A 267 15.60 19.45 -14.44
C LYS A 267 15.18 18.00 -14.29
N MET A 268 14.15 17.64 -15.05
CA MET A 268 13.52 16.35 -14.99
C MET A 268 14.41 15.22 -15.52
N ASP A 269 14.48 14.09 -14.82
CA ASP A 269 15.03 12.86 -15.38
C ASP A 269 13.99 12.17 -16.27
N ALA A 270 14.24 12.16 -17.57
CA ALA A 270 13.36 11.56 -18.57
C ALA A 270 13.31 10.01 -18.53
N ASN A 271 14.19 9.35 -17.78
CA ASN A 271 14.14 7.90 -17.60
C ASN A 271 13.05 7.51 -16.57
N GLU A 272 12.73 8.39 -15.63
CA GLU A 272 11.77 8.12 -14.55
C GLU A 272 10.43 8.80 -14.77
N LEU A 273 10.46 10.03 -15.27
CA LEU A 273 9.26 10.85 -15.47
C LEU A 273 9.05 11.17 -16.96
N VAL A 274 7.80 11.25 -17.37
CA VAL A 274 7.42 11.75 -18.70
C VAL A 274 7.05 13.23 -18.66
N ASP A 275 6.75 13.76 -17.48
CA ASP A 275 6.51 15.20 -17.27
C ASP A 275 6.61 15.54 -15.77
N CYS A 276 7.03 16.79 -15.46
CA CYS A 276 7.13 17.30 -14.10
C CYS A 276 6.82 18.80 -14.11
N ARG A 277 5.87 19.24 -13.25
CA ARG A 277 5.39 20.63 -13.25
C ARG A 277 5.04 21.13 -11.85
N TRP A 278 5.15 22.46 -11.69
CA TRP A 278 4.59 23.17 -10.57
C TRP A 278 3.10 23.43 -10.78
N PHE A 279 2.29 23.08 -9.78
CA PHE A 279 0.86 23.35 -9.73
C PHE A 279 0.52 24.23 -8.54
N THR A 280 -0.39 25.16 -8.72
CA THR A 280 -0.94 25.96 -7.63
C THR A 280 -1.88 25.15 -6.75
N LYS A 281 -2.15 25.62 -5.53
CA LYS A 281 -3.14 25.02 -4.64
C LYS A 281 -4.52 24.90 -5.29
N ASN A 282 -4.93 25.91 -6.07
CA ASN A 282 -6.22 25.92 -6.74
C ASN A 282 -6.29 24.85 -7.85
N GLU A 283 -5.24 24.69 -8.65
CA GLU A 283 -5.16 23.61 -9.65
C GLU A 283 -5.23 22.24 -8.96
N CYS A 284 -4.44 22.02 -7.93
CA CYS A 284 -4.45 20.77 -7.16
C CYS A 284 -5.82 20.51 -6.51
N ALA A 285 -6.51 21.54 -6.00
CA ALA A 285 -7.88 21.40 -5.49
C ALA A 285 -8.84 20.93 -6.58
N ALA A 286 -8.79 21.55 -7.78
CA ALA A 286 -9.60 21.16 -8.91
C ALA A 286 -9.29 19.72 -9.37
N MET A 287 -8.01 19.31 -9.36
CA MET A 287 -7.57 17.94 -9.69
C MET A 287 -8.10 16.92 -8.66
N LEU A 288 -8.04 17.24 -7.37
CA LEU A 288 -8.59 16.39 -6.29
C LEU A 288 -10.10 16.18 -6.44
N MET A 289 -10.82 17.23 -6.83
CA MET A 289 -12.27 17.21 -7.08
C MET A 289 -12.64 16.65 -8.46
N ARG A 290 -11.66 16.34 -9.33
CA ARG A 290 -11.87 15.96 -10.73
C ARG A 290 -12.62 17.02 -11.55
N GLN A 291 -12.33 18.28 -11.28
CA GLN A 291 -12.94 19.47 -11.90
C GLN A 291 -11.91 20.37 -12.60
N HIS A 292 -10.68 19.87 -12.82
CA HIS A 292 -9.65 20.63 -13.54
C HIS A 292 -10.09 20.82 -15.00
N PRO A 293 -10.00 22.06 -15.58
CA PRO A 293 -10.49 22.35 -16.92
C PRO A 293 -9.86 21.48 -18.02
N ASP A 294 -8.59 21.12 -17.88
CA ASP A 294 -7.88 20.23 -18.81
C ASP A 294 -8.05 18.74 -18.47
N GLY A 295 -8.97 18.37 -17.57
CA GLY A 295 -9.22 17.00 -17.15
C GLY A 295 -8.08 16.38 -16.32
N LEU A 296 -7.14 17.18 -15.79
CA LEU A 296 -6.05 16.67 -14.96
C LEU A 296 -6.58 16.17 -13.62
N THR A 297 -5.95 15.13 -13.09
CA THR A 297 -6.38 14.44 -11.86
C THR A 297 -5.20 14.14 -10.94
N CYS A 298 -5.47 14.03 -9.64
CA CYS A 298 -4.60 13.44 -8.64
C CYS A 298 -4.92 11.95 -8.45
N PRO A 299 -4.04 11.17 -7.79
CA PRO A 299 -4.31 9.79 -7.42
C PRO A 299 -5.63 9.65 -6.64
N PRO A 300 -6.27 8.46 -6.70
CA PRO A 300 -7.53 8.23 -6.00
C PRO A 300 -7.36 8.31 -4.47
N PRO A 301 -8.46 8.51 -3.71
CA PRO A 301 -8.44 8.68 -2.25
C PRO A 301 -7.79 7.53 -1.47
N VAL A 302 -7.72 6.34 -2.06
CA VAL A 302 -7.04 5.19 -1.44
C VAL A 302 -5.52 5.38 -1.33
N ALA A 303 -4.91 6.26 -2.15
CA ALA A 303 -3.45 6.42 -2.24
C ALA A 303 -2.95 7.59 -1.38
N ILE A 304 -1.82 7.40 -0.71
CA ILE A 304 -1.18 8.40 0.17
C ILE A 304 -0.91 9.75 -0.53
N ALA A 305 -0.56 9.73 -1.83
CA ALA A 305 -0.32 10.96 -2.59
C ALA A 305 -1.55 11.89 -2.60
N HIS A 306 -2.77 11.34 -2.69
CA HIS A 306 -3.99 12.13 -2.55
C HIS A 306 -4.03 12.89 -1.22
N HIS A 307 -3.69 12.22 -0.14
CA HIS A 307 -3.73 12.79 1.22
C HIS A 307 -2.62 13.84 1.44
N ILE A 308 -1.42 13.61 0.89
CA ILE A 308 -0.32 14.58 0.94
C ILE A 308 -0.73 15.88 0.22
N ILE A 309 -1.21 15.76 -1.03
CA ILE A 309 -1.66 16.90 -1.84
C ILE A 309 -2.79 17.63 -1.12
N ARG A 310 -3.80 16.89 -0.63
CA ARG A 310 -4.93 17.46 0.10
C ARG A 310 -4.51 18.21 1.35
N THR A 311 -3.61 17.62 2.17
CA THR A 311 -3.10 18.26 3.39
C THR A 311 -2.39 19.58 3.10
N TRP A 312 -1.62 19.62 2.01
CA TRP A 312 -0.99 20.86 1.55
C TRP A 312 -2.02 21.88 1.05
N VAL A 313 -2.99 21.48 0.23
CA VAL A 313 -4.05 22.36 -0.29
C VAL A 313 -4.86 23.00 0.84
N GLU A 314 -5.20 22.21 1.88
CA GLU A 314 -5.97 22.65 3.06
C GLU A 314 -5.15 23.44 4.08
N SER A 315 -3.83 23.55 3.94
CA SER A 315 -2.97 24.25 4.91
C SER A 315 -3.02 25.78 4.79
N ASP A 316 -2.84 26.50 5.93
CA ASP A 316 -2.93 27.98 6.03
C ASP A 316 -1.60 28.72 5.93
N GLY A 317 -0.56 28.13 5.36
CA GLY A 317 0.70 28.84 5.07
C GLY A 317 1.91 28.32 5.80
N GLU A 318 1.97 28.24 7.13
CA GLU A 318 3.14 27.63 7.82
C GLU A 318 3.09 26.11 7.74
N LEU A 319 3.90 25.55 6.83
CA LEU A 319 4.00 24.12 6.61
C LEU A 319 5.19 23.50 7.36
N PHE A 320 6.23 24.28 7.66
CA PHE A 320 7.51 23.82 8.19
C PHE A 320 7.91 24.52 9.47
#